data_ce7d45b9600fde0191cbad70b4f9923d
#
_entry.id   ce7d45b9600fde0191cbad70b4f9923d
#
_cell.length_a   1.000
_cell.length_b   1.000
_cell.length_c   1.000
_cell.angle_alpha   90.00
_cell.angle_beta   90.00
_cell.angle_gamma   90.00
#
_symmetry.space_group_name_H-M   'P 1'
#
loop_
_entity.id
_entity.type
_entity.pdbx_description
1 polymer ?
#
loop_
_entity_poly.entity_id
_entity_poly.type
_entity_poly.pdbx_seq_one_letter_code
_entity_poly.pdbx_strand_id
1 'polypeptide(L)'
;MFNLDEDDVRNNSTVILGFDDKESNVKQGTGQIKTFNQLGLKGDDKNKKPDGWYLPDDKTKVAIIFEAKSTKEDVYNPAWIEEITRNVRIAAQKYKRIVGILYNGKEQYVIKYDGTTMNTSDDIVKVEDVSKDLQHKSYYLALFNENKIDKQKIYDLTKKINDCLHFKFGIKNLYHRMIFTACALVAKRFDAKLVKDQSYLGMKYEIEATLQKQETESKAEKEKIDFLLEVYREIKMNNPDNQEAINDFIDWISQISDCVNSDYWNGEDVMGIFFNEFSRYKAKSDAGQVFTPDHITSFMYRLIDVNMHDKVLDATCGSGAFLVKAMCNMIKESGGVNSNAYKSITKKQLYGIEFDREIFALACANMLIHKDGKTNIEHMDTRTTEACEWMQTKAITKVLMNPPYEHKYGCIDIVQNVLDSVAFDPQNPDVPRHIQCAFILPDKKLEKDGKNKRYGNKLLEKHCLKTIIKLPENLFFRVGVTTSIFVFESGTPQNGQNIIGYYVEDDGLETVKNQGRQDIKDKWQDFEDYWVKAIHDGVDDRFDTRQVIDPREHLSYQMPQKPFEVFEEDFIKTLTDYEMYHRGIDPKQFNEAILSNVLYNSEVTQEDDTLNIKISV
;
A
#
# COMPACT_ATOMS: atom_id res chain seq x y z
N MET A 1 47.67 7.06 -8.86
CA MET A 1 46.35 6.84 -9.46
C MET A 1 46.58 6.14 -10.79
N PHE A 2 45.97 4.99 -10.99
CA PHE A 2 46.08 4.25 -12.25
C PHE A 2 45.33 5.00 -13.34
N ASN A 3 45.92 5.14 -14.54
CA ASN A 3 45.25 5.64 -15.71
C ASN A 3 44.35 4.49 -16.23
N LEU A 4 43.06 4.62 -16.03
CA LEU A 4 42.05 3.69 -16.56
C LEU A 4 41.64 4.16 -17.96
N ASP A 5 41.49 3.26 -18.89
CA ASP A 5 40.86 3.54 -20.17
C ASP A 5 39.32 3.58 -20.04
N GLU A 6 38.65 3.89 -21.16
CA GLU A 6 37.18 4.05 -21.14
C GLU A 6 36.46 2.73 -20.82
N ASP A 7 37.00 1.59 -21.29
CA ASP A 7 36.42 0.28 -21.01
C ASP A 7 36.56 -0.10 -19.53
N ASP A 8 37.70 0.22 -18.91
CA ASP A 8 37.93 0.00 -17.50
C ASP A 8 36.98 0.83 -16.63
N VAL A 9 36.84 2.14 -16.97
CA VAL A 9 35.90 3.04 -16.25
C VAL A 9 34.49 2.52 -16.36
N ARG A 10 34.05 2.13 -17.54
CA ARG A 10 32.70 1.61 -17.79
C ARG A 10 32.42 0.31 -17.00
N ASN A 11 33.35 -0.64 -17.05
CA ASN A 11 33.20 -1.93 -16.36
C ASN A 11 33.13 -1.75 -14.84
N ASN A 12 33.97 -0.88 -14.26
CA ASN A 12 33.93 -0.60 -12.83
C ASN A 12 32.65 0.13 -12.41
N SER A 13 32.08 0.93 -13.31
CA SER A 13 30.83 1.68 -13.05
C SER A 13 29.61 0.80 -12.91
N THR A 14 29.60 -0.40 -13.49
CA THR A 14 28.45 -1.34 -13.43
C THR A 14 28.06 -1.69 -12.01
N VAL A 15 29.05 -2.04 -11.18
CA VAL A 15 28.82 -2.42 -9.79
C VAL A 15 28.39 -1.23 -8.95
N ILE A 16 29.01 -0.07 -9.16
CA ILE A 16 28.71 1.16 -8.40
C ILE A 16 27.29 1.64 -8.71
N LEU A 17 26.90 1.66 -9.99
CA LEU A 17 25.56 2.08 -10.40
C LEU A 17 24.46 1.10 -9.99
N GLY A 18 24.78 -0.16 -9.72
CA GLY A 18 23.77 -1.21 -9.47
C GLY A 18 22.88 -1.47 -10.67
N PHE A 19 23.46 -1.47 -11.89
CA PHE A 19 22.76 -1.78 -13.14
C PHE A 19 22.74 -3.29 -13.40
N ASP A 20 22.07 -4.03 -12.52
CA ASP A 20 22.02 -5.49 -12.45
C ASP A 20 20.62 -6.08 -12.65
N ASP A 21 19.61 -5.25 -12.84
CA ASP A 21 18.22 -5.65 -13.06
C ASP A 21 17.84 -5.73 -14.57
N LYS A 22 16.60 -6.15 -14.84
CA LYS A 22 16.08 -6.30 -16.23
C LYS A 22 15.89 -4.97 -16.95
N GLU A 23 15.72 -3.87 -16.20
CA GLU A 23 15.47 -2.53 -16.70
C GLU A 23 16.76 -1.75 -16.93
N SER A 24 17.92 -2.30 -16.56
CA SER A 24 19.22 -1.67 -16.70
C SER A 24 20.20 -2.51 -17.52
N ASN A 25 21.19 -1.86 -18.08
CA ASN A 25 22.29 -2.52 -18.76
C ASN A 25 23.52 -1.60 -18.84
N VAL A 26 24.70 -2.18 -18.73
CA VAL A 26 25.97 -1.53 -19.02
C VAL A 26 26.75 -2.43 -19.98
N LYS A 27 27.41 -1.82 -20.97
CA LYS A 27 28.26 -2.55 -21.90
C LYS A 27 29.41 -3.21 -21.12
N GLN A 28 29.40 -4.53 -21.05
CA GLN A 28 30.46 -5.32 -20.43
C GLN A 28 31.25 -6.06 -21.51
N GLY A 29 32.55 -5.83 -21.61
CA GLY A 29 33.49 -6.57 -22.45
C GLY A 29 32.95 -6.97 -23.84
N THR A 30 32.56 -8.22 -24.02
CA THR A 30 31.97 -8.76 -25.24
C THR A 30 30.44 -8.62 -25.29
N GLY A 31 29.80 -8.09 -24.26
CA GLY A 31 28.34 -7.93 -24.17
C GLY A 31 27.82 -6.87 -25.15
N GLN A 32 26.75 -7.21 -25.88
CA GLN A 32 26.09 -6.25 -26.77
C GLN A 32 25.06 -5.45 -25.98
N ILE A 33 25.35 -4.19 -25.71
CA ILE A 33 24.32 -3.26 -25.29
C ILE A 33 23.40 -2.94 -26.49
N LYS A 34 22.10 -2.82 -26.26
CA LYS A 34 21.14 -2.50 -27.33
C LYS A 34 21.35 -1.08 -27.81
N THR A 35 21.26 -0.86 -29.11
CA THR A 35 21.21 0.48 -29.69
C THR A 35 19.90 1.19 -29.34
N PHE A 36 19.88 2.51 -29.42
CA PHE A 36 18.64 3.26 -29.19
C PHE A 36 17.48 2.77 -30.08
N ASN A 37 17.77 2.43 -31.35
CA ASN A 37 16.75 1.87 -32.25
C ASN A 37 16.22 0.51 -31.78
N GLN A 38 17.07 -0.36 -31.25
CA GLN A 38 16.64 -1.65 -30.66
C GLN A 38 15.81 -1.47 -29.39
N LEU A 39 15.99 -0.36 -28.68
CA LEU A 39 15.18 0.05 -27.54
C LEU A 39 13.88 0.75 -27.98
N GLY A 40 13.64 0.88 -29.30
CA GLY A 40 12.48 1.55 -29.86
C GLY A 40 12.53 3.08 -29.72
N LEU A 41 13.73 3.65 -29.55
CA LEU A 41 13.99 5.09 -29.52
C LEU A 41 14.57 5.53 -30.87
N LYS A 42 14.00 6.56 -31.52
CA LYS A 42 14.45 7.05 -32.83
C LYS A 42 15.62 8.01 -32.61
N GLY A 43 16.81 7.63 -33.07
CA GLY A 43 17.99 8.50 -33.13
C GLY A 43 18.40 8.79 -34.57
N ASP A 44 19.14 9.90 -34.80
CA ASP A 44 19.68 10.29 -36.10
C ASP A 44 20.71 9.29 -36.61
N ASP A 45 21.37 8.57 -35.73
CA ASP A 45 22.31 7.50 -36.05
C ASP A 45 21.80 6.16 -35.47
N LYS A 46 21.42 5.27 -36.38
CA LYS A 46 20.81 3.96 -36.05
C LYS A 46 21.71 3.04 -35.19
N ASN A 47 23.01 3.31 -35.19
CA ASN A 47 24.00 2.46 -34.50
C ASN A 47 24.48 3.04 -33.17
N LYS A 48 24.09 4.26 -32.83
CA LYS A 48 24.47 4.87 -31.56
C LYS A 48 23.81 4.15 -30.38
N LYS A 49 24.57 4.03 -29.31
CA LYS A 49 24.20 3.38 -28.06
C LYS A 49 24.93 4.05 -26.92
N PRO A 50 24.29 4.28 -25.78
CA PRO A 50 24.97 4.75 -24.58
C PRO A 50 25.88 3.65 -24.01
N ASP A 51 26.81 4.01 -23.16
CA ASP A 51 27.64 3.05 -22.43
C ASP A 51 26.86 2.27 -21.37
N GLY A 52 25.82 2.89 -20.81
CA GLY A 52 24.89 2.25 -19.89
C GLY A 52 23.55 2.98 -19.83
N TRP A 53 22.56 2.28 -19.34
CA TRP A 53 21.24 2.85 -19.15
C TRP A 53 20.43 2.08 -18.08
N TYR A 54 19.54 2.82 -17.43
CA TYR A 54 18.40 2.32 -16.69
C TYR A 54 17.15 2.92 -17.33
N LEU A 55 16.33 2.09 -17.97
CA LEU A 55 15.15 2.49 -18.74
C LEU A 55 13.94 1.69 -18.24
N PRO A 56 13.30 2.13 -17.15
CA PRO A 56 12.20 1.40 -16.52
C PRO A 56 11.05 1.16 -17.49
N ASP A 57 10.36 0.04 -17.31
CA ASP A 57 9.16 -0.30 -18.09
C ASP A 57 8.05 0.72 -17.84
N ASP A 58 7.90 1.19 -16.60
CA ASP A 58 7.06 2.33 -16.25
C ASP A 58 7.70 3.65 -16.76
N LYS A 59 7.13 4.22 -17.81
CA LYS A 59 7.63 5.45 -18.46
C LYS A 59 7.42 6.72 -17.63
N THR A 60 6.73 6.63 -16.51
CA THR A 60 6.58 7.76 -15.56
C THR A 60 7.75 7.85 -14.59
N LYS A 61 8.52 6.76 -14.42
CA LYS A 61 9.73 6.73 -13.60
C LYS A 61 10.88 7.49 -14.26
N VAL A 62 11.86 7.84 -13.43
CA VAL A 62 13.09 8.48 -13.86
C VAL A 62 13.95 7.47 -14.62
N ALA A 63 14.38 7.81 -15.83
CA ALA A 63 15.36 7.05 -16.59
C ALA A 63 16.78 7.58 -16.34
N ILE A 64 17.79 6.73 -16.54
CA ILE A 64 19.20 7.13 -16.43
C ILE A 64 19.92 6.73 -17.72
N ILE A 65 20.70 7.66 -18.27
CA ILE A 65 21.65 7.43 -19.37
C ILE A 65 23.05 7.66 -18.83
N PHE A 66 23.95 6.76 -19.10
CA PHE A 66 25.33 6.76 -18.62
C PHE A 66 26.33 6.70 -19.77
N GLU A 67 27.35 7.58 -19.71
CA GLU A 67 28.49 7.62 -20.60
C GLU A 67 29.80 7.59 -19.79
N ALA A 68 30.73 6.75 -20.20
CA ALA A 68 32.05 6.64 -19.60
C ALA A 68 33.08 7.34 -20.48
N LYS A 69 34.13 7.91 -19.89
CA LYS A 69 35.32 8.41 -20.55
C LYS A 69 36.57 7.93 -19.81
N SER A 70 37.70 7.90 -20.48
CA SER A 70 38.96 7.53 -19.84
C SER A 70 39.33 8.55 -18.74
N THR A 71 40.16 8.14 -17.78
CA THR A 71 40.63 9.02 -16.70
C THR A 71 41.49 10.21 -17.16
N LYS A 72 41.84 10.26 -18.46
CA LYS A 72 42.59 11.37 -19.10
C LYS A 72 41.66 12.44 -19.67
N GLU A 73 40.39 12.10 -19.87
CA GLU A 73 39.41 13.01 -20.44
C GLU A 73 38.80 13.91 -19.39
N ASP A 74 38.52 15.15 -19.77
CA ASP A 74 37.81 16.12 -18.95
C ASP A 74 36.29 15.95 -19.14
N VAL A 75 35.55 15.68 -18.08
CA VAL A 75 34.08 15.56 -18.10
C VAL A 75 33.40 16.90 -18.47
N TYR A 76 34.10 18.01 -18.34
CA TYR A 76 33.61 19.34 -18.75
C TYR A 76 33.90 19.68 -20.22
N ASN A 77 34.47 18.74 -20.98
CA ASN A 77 34.70 18.95 -22.42
C ASN A 77 33.34 19.10 -23.14
N PRO A 78 33.15 20.22 -23.89
CA PRO A 78 31.88 20.48 -24.58
C PRO A 78 31.40 19.36 -25.48
N ALA A 79 32.32 18.63 -26.14
CA ALA A 79 31.96 17.52 -27.02
C ALA A 79 31.30 16.36 -26.26
N TRP A 80 31.79 16.07 -25.07
CA TRP A 80 31.23 15.01 -24.23
C TRP A 80 29.90 15.43 -23.56
N ILE A 81 29.79 16.72 -23.19
CA ILE A 81 28.52 17.30 -22.73
C ILE A 81 27.46 17.26 -23.83
N GLU A 82 27.82 17.58 -25.07
CA GLU A 82 26.90 17.49 -26.21
C GLU A 82 26.47 16.04 -26.46
N GLU A 83 27.37 15.08 -26.29
CA GLU A 83 27.09 13.65 -26.47
C GLU A 83 26.05 13.17 -25.47
N ILE A 84 26.26 13.38 -24.17
CA ILE A 84 25.31 12.96 -23.13
C ILE A 84 23.98 13.72 -23.27
N THR A 85 24.00 15.01 -23.59
CA THR A 85 22.80 15.82 -23.83
C THR A 85 21.96 15.26 -24.97
N ARG A 86 22.60 14.90 -26.10
CA ARG A 86 21.93 14.27 -27.25
C ARG A 86 21.31 12.93 -26.86
N ASN A 87 22.01 12.09 -26.08
CA ASN A 87 21.53 10.78 -25.65
C ASN A 87 20.34 10.91 -24.69
N VAL A 88 20.34 11.90 -23.81
CA VAL A 88 19.18 12.27 -22.98
C VAL A 88 17.99 12.71 -23.83
N ARG A 89 18.19 13.54 -24.86
CA ARG A 89 17.10 13.95 -25.77
C ARG A 89 16.50 12.79 -26.56
N ILE A 90 17.30 11.78 -26.91
CA ILE A 90 16.79 10.55 -27.54
C ILE A 90 15.89 9.80 -26.57
N ALA A 91 16.29 9.65 -25.31
CA ALA A 91 15.47 9.00 -24.28
C ALA A 91 14.19 9.80 -23.95
N ALA A 92 14.22 11.13 -24.07
CA ALA A 92 13.08 12.04 -23.85
C ALA A 92 11.88 11.77 -24.78
N GLN A 93 12.06 10.99 -25.85
CA GLN A 93 10.93 10.52 -26.68
C GLN A 93 9.96 9.60 -25.92
N LYS A 94 10.41 8.94 -24.85
CA LYS A 94 9.59 8.00 -24.06
C LYS A 94 9.52 8.33 -22.58
N TYR A 95 10.50 9.05 -22.05
CA TYR A 95 10.60 9.36 -20.63
C TYR A 95 10.53 10.86 -20.41
N LYS A 96 9.73 11.30 -19.46
CA LYS A 96 9.61 12.71 -19.12
C LYS A 96 10.67 13.18 -18.14
N ARG A 97 11.33 12.27 -17.40
CA ARG A 97 12.37 12.56 -16.42
C ARG A 97 13.59 11.69 -16.70
N ILE A 98 14.73 12.32 -16.91
CA ILE A 98 15.95 11.60 -17.27
C ILE A 98 17.14 12.25 -16.58
N VAL A 99 18.02 11.42 -16.01
CA VAL A 99 19.34 11.82 -15.56
C VAL A 99 20.37 11.36 -16.59
N GLY A 100 21.20 12.26 -17.06
CA GLY A 100 22.37 11.95 -17.86
C GLY A 100 23.63 12.03 -16.99
N ILE A 101 24.45 11.00 -16.99
CA ILE A 101 25.68 10.89 -16.20
C ILE A 101 26.86 10.71 -17.16
N LEU A 102 27.83 11.59 -17.09
CA LEU A 102 29.12 11.48 -17.76
C LEU A 102 30.20 11.32 -16.69
N TYR A 103 30.99 10.23 -16.74
CA TYR A 103 31.96 9.89 -15.72
C TYR A 103 33.28 9.43 -16.31
N ASN A 104 34.42 9.91 -15.76
CA ASN A 104 35.77 9.58 -16.23
C ASN A 104 36.62 8.74 -15.24
N GLY A 105 35.97 8.14 -14.23
CA GLY A 105 36.68 7.37 -13.20
C GLY A 105 37.25 8.20 -12.04
N LYS A 106 37.11 9.54 -12.08
CA LYS A 106 37.57 10.48 -11.05
C LYS A 106 36.50 11.44 -10.62
N GLU A 107 35.72 11.91 -11.58
CA GLU A 107 34.64 12.87 -11.34
C GLU A 107 33.54 12.69 -12.37
N GLN A 108 32.40 13.25 -12.07
CA GLN A 108 31.21 13.15 -12.93
C GLN A 108 30.65 14.53 -13.29
N TYR A 109 29.99 14.57 -14.45
CA TYR A 109 29.14 15.66 -14.90
C TYR A 109 27.72 15.13 -15.04
N VAL A 110 26.77 15.72 -14.31
CA VAL A 110 25.39 15.23 -14.27
C VAL A 110 24.45 16.29 -14.82
N ILE A 111 23.56 15.86 -15.68
CA ILE A 111 22.47 16.68 -16.23
C ILE A 111 21.12 16.04 -15.93
N LYS A 112 20.09 16.82 -15.79
CA LYS A 112 18.71 16.34 -15.72
C LYS A 112 17.82 16.98 -16.78
N TYR A 113 16.91 16.19 -17.31
CA TYR A 113 15.81 16.60 -18.19
C TYR A 113 14.49 16.40 -17.46
N ASP A 114 13.67 17.44 -17.39
CA ASP A 114 12.31 17.39 -16.86
C ASP A 114 11.32 17.95 -17.88
N GLY A 115 10.73 17.06 -18.66
CA GLY A 115 9.68 17.38 -19.64
C GLY A 115 8.29 17.54 -19.05
N THR A 116 8.16 17.60 -17.70
CA THR A 116 6.87 17.88 -17.02
C THR A 116 6.67 19.38 -16.79
N THR A 117 7.73 20.18 -16.80
CA THR A 117 7.67 21.63 -16.63
C THR A 117 7.40 22.33 -17.97
N MET A 118 6.18 22.86 -18.13
CA MET A 118 5.82 23.67 -19.30
C MET A 118 6.39 25.08 -19.15
N ASN A 119 7.59 25.41 -19.56
CA ASN A 119 7.95 26.82 -19.83
C ASN A 119 9.43 27.19 -19.84
N THR A 120 10.34 26.41 -20.36
CA THR A 120 11.67 26.98 -20.64
C THR A 120 12.28 26.40 -21.92
N SER A 121 12.98 27.24 -22.67
CA SER A 121 13.71 26.86 -23.88
C SER A 121 14.90 25.92 -23.67
N ASP A 122 15.24 25.62 -22.40
CA ASP A 122 16.28 24.69 -21.98
C ASP A 122 15.71 23.66 -20.95
N ASP A 123 15.15 22.58 -21.48
CA ASP A 123 14.61 21.47 -20.71
C ASP A 123 15.70 20.60 -20.05
N ILE A 124 16.98 20.81 -20.39
CA ILE A 124 18.13 20.07 -19.85
C ILE A 124 19.01 21.03 -19.05
N VAL A 125 19.15 20.75 -17.77
CA VAL A 125 19.95 21.56 -16.84
C VAL A 125 21.07 20.74 -16.21
N LYS A 126 22.22 21.38 -15.96
CA LYS A 126 23.28 20.80 -15.15
C LYS A 126 22.79 20.70 -13.70
N VAL A 127 23.07 19.58 -13.05
CA VAL A 127 22.82 19.42 -11.61
C VAL A 127 24.04 19.92 -10.85
N GLU A 128 23.83 20.94 -10.05
CA GLU A 128 24.86 21.45 -9.13
C GLU A 128 24.86 20.59 -7.85
N ASP A 129 25.89 20.69 -7.04
CA ASP A 129 26.04 20.02 -5.74
C ASP A 129 25.94 18.48 -5.78
N VAL A 130 26.34 17.85 -6.88
CA VAL A 130 26.47 16.40 -6.95
C VAL A 130 27.79 15.91 -6.39
N SER A 131 27.81 14.68 -5.84
CA SER A 131 29.06 14.00 -5.45
C SER A 131 30.04 13.98 -6.62
N LYS A 132 31.35 14.09 -6.34
CA LYS A 132 32.37 13.88 -7.39
C LYS A 132 32.46 12.42 -7.81
N ASP A 133 32.28 11.51 -6.86
CA ASP A 133 32.35 10.08 -7.11
C ASP A 133 31.02 9.56 -7.63
N LEU A 134 31.10 8.57 -8.54
CA LEU A 134 29.93 7.86 -9.06
C LEU A 134 29.17 7.22 -7.89
N GLN A 135 27.84 7.33 -7.93
CA GLN A 135 26.94 6.82 -6.89
C GLN A 135 26.07 5.70 -7.42
N HIS A 136 25.39 4.98 -6.53
CA HIS A 136 24.37 4.00 -6.91
C HIS A 136 23.18 4.68 -7.59
N LYS A 137 22.47 3.97 -8.49
CA LYS A 137 21.32 4.50 -9.25
C LYS A 137 20.27 5.20 -8.38
N SER A 138 20.05 4.74 -7.14
CA SER A 138 19.10 5.35 -6.20
C SER A 138 19.42 6.82 -5.90
N TYR A 139 20.71 7.21 -5.86
CA TYR A 139 21.12 8.59 -5.69
C TYR A 139 20.64 9.46 -6.86
N TYR A 140 20.79 9.00 -8.09
CA TYR A 140 20.39 9.76 -9.28
C TYR A 140 18.87 9.82 -9.45
N LEU A 141 18.16 8.74 -9.09
CA LEU A 141 16.72 8.74 -9.06
C LEU A 141 16.20 9.77 -8.05
N ALA A 142 16.91 9.94 -6.93
CA ALA A 142 16.58 10.91 -5.89
C ALA A 142 16.79 12.38 -6.32
N LEU A 143 17.54 12.67 -7.41
CA LEU A 143 17.70 14.05 -7.93
C LEU A 143 16.38 14.66 -8.44
N PHE A 144 15.37 13.84 -8.69
CA PHE A 144 14.01 14.29 -8.98
C PHE A 144 13.09 14.26 -7.75
N ASN A 145 13.62 13.83 -6.60
CA ASN A 145 12.85 13.74 -5.35
C ASN A 145 12.69 15.08 -4.62
N GLU A 146 13.11 16.20 -5.20
CA GLU A 146 12.85 17.55 -4.65
C GLU A 146 11.35 17.81 -4.41
N ASN A 147 10.49 16.94 -4.97
CA ASN A 147 9.06 16.89 -4.76
C ASN A 147 8.58 15.50 -4.26
N LYS A 148 9.38 14.80 -3.43
CA LYS A 148 8.78 13.70 -2.63
C LYS A 148 7.57 14.29 -1.94
N ILE A 149 6.39 13.75 -2.23
CA ILE A 149 5.19 14.11 -1.49
C ILE A 149 5.51 13.87 -0.03
N ASP A 150 5.49 14.95 0.72
CA ASP A 150 5.71 14.88 2.15
C ASP A 150 4.48 14.23 2.80
N LYS A 151 4.52 12.88 2.90
CA LYS A 151 3.46 12.10 3.56
C LYS A 151 3.19 12.62 4.96
N GLN A 152 4.24 13.03 5.68
CA GLN A 152 4.09 13.58 7.01
C GLN A 152 3.26 14.86 6.99
N LYS A 153 3.46 15.71 5.99
CA LYS A 153 2.63 16.91 5.79
C LYS A 153 1.16 16.55 5.57
N ILE A 154 0.87 15.49 4.79
CA ILE A 154 -0.51 15.04 4.58
C ILE A 154 -1.11 14.53 5.89
N TYR A 155 -0.38 13.74 6.68
CA TYR A 155 -0.83 13.31 8.00
C TYR A 155 -1.10 14.48 8.93
N ASP A 156 -0.23 15.49 8.96
CA ASP A 156 -0.37 16.68 9.80
C ASP A 156 -1.58 17.52 9.38
N LEU A 157 -1.80 17.69 8.06
CA LEU A 157 -2.98 18.37 7.53
C LEU A 157 -4.26 17.59 7.84
N THR A 158 -4.24 16.28 7.66
CA THR A 158 -5.37 15.39 7.97
C THR A 158 -5.75 15.46 9.44
N LYS A 159 -4.76 15.51 10.34
CA LYS A 159 -4.98 15.72 11.76
C LYS A 159 -5.67 17.04 12.04
N LYS A 160 -5.18 18.14 11.46
CA LYS A 160 -5.78 19.48 11.62
C LYS A 160 -7.23 19.50 11.13
N ILE A 161 -7.50 18.88 9.98
CA ILE A 161 -8.85 18.75 9.42
C ILE A 161 -9.74 17.94 10.39
N ASN A 162 -9.27 16.79 10.88
CA ASN A 162 -10.03 15.95 11.80
C ASN A 162 -10.37 16.71 13.10
N ASP A 163 -9.40 17.39 13.70
CA ASP A 163 -9.58 18.18 14.90
C ASP A 163 -10.58 19.34 14.67
N CYS A 164 -10.46 20.01 13.54
CA CYS A 164 -11.38 21.09 13.13
C CYS A 164 -12.82 20.57 12.98
N LEU A 165 -13.02 19.51 12.21
CA LEU A 165 -14.35 18.95 11.97
C LEU A 165 -14.97 18.39 13.26
N HIS A 166 -14.16 17.75 14.11
CA HIS A 166 -14.64 17.16 15.36
C HIS A 166 -14.97 18.20 16.44
N PHE A 167 -14.06 19.16 16.69
CA PHE A 167 -14.17 20.11 17.81
C PHE A 167 -14.78 21.44 17.41
N LYS A 168 -14.33 22.05 16.28
CA LYS A 168 -14.80 23.38 15.86
C LYS A 168 -16.16 23.28 15.17
N PHE A 169 -16.36 22.27 14.31
CA PHE A 169 -17.62 22.08 13.57
C PHE A 169 -18.59 21.08 14.20
N GLY A 170 -18.15 20.33 15.22
CA GLY A 170 -18.99 19.43 16.01
C GLY A 170 -19.48 18.18 15.28
N ILE A 171 -18.83 17.78 14.19
CA ILE A 171 -19.16 16.56 13.45
C ILE A 171 -18.57 15.35 14.20
N LYS A 172 -19.39 14.65 14.97
CA LYS A 172 -18.93 13.55 15.83
C LYS A 172 -18.79 12.22 15.12
N ASN A 173 -19.61 11.95 14.10
CA ASN A 173 -19.53 10.73 13.31
C ASN A 173 -18.23 10.71 12.50
N LEU A 174 -17.47 9.61 12.60
CA LEU A 174 -16.21 9.39 11.90
C LEU A 174 -16.39 9.44 10.37
N TYR A 175 -17.36 8.70 9.87
CA TYR A 175 -17.61 8.59 8.42
C TYR A 175 -18.10 9.91 7.83
N HIS A 176 -18.93 10.65 8.56
CA HIS A 176 -19.34 11.99 8.14
C HIS A 176 -18.16 12.96 8.00
N ARG A 177 -17.16 12.91 8.92
CA ARG A 177 -15.94 13.72 8.76
C ARG A 177 -15.16 13.31 7.53
N MET A 178 -14.99 12.00 7.30
CA MET A 178 -14.30 11.48 6.12
C MET A 178 -15.02 11.87 4.83
N ILE A 179 -16.34 11.68 4.76
CA ILE A 179 -17.14 12.00 3.58
C ILE A 179 -17.11 13.51 3.30
N PHE A 180 -17.23 14.35 4.33
CA PHE A 180 -17.14 15.80 4.18
C PHE A 180 -15.79 16.22 3.56
N THR A 181 -14.70 15.67 4.08
CA THR A 181 -13.34 15.91 3.58
C THR A 181 -13.17 15.39 2.16
N ALA A 182 -13.64 14.16 1.90
CA ALA A 182 -13.54 13.52 0.59
C ALA A 182 -14.33 14.30 -0.49
N CYS A 183 -15.56 14.75 -0.18
CA CYS A 183 -16.36 15.59 -1.10
C CYS A 183 -15.66 16.90 -1.42
N ALA A 184 -15.02 17.54 -0.43
CA ALA A 184 -14.27 18.77 -0.65
C ALA A 184 -13.05 18.54 -1.56
N LEU A 185 -12.32 17.43 -1.39
CA LEU A 185 -11.19 17.05 -2.26
C LEU A 185 -11.64 16.72 -3.69
N VAL A 186 -12.72 15.95 -3.83
CA VAL A 186 -13.30 15.63 -5.16
C VAL A 186 -13.76 16.92 -5.85
N ALA A 187 -14.48 17.81 -5.13
CA ALA A 187 -14.91 19.07 -5.69
C ALA A 187 -13.73 19.96 -6.11
N LYS A 188 -12.67 20.02 -5.27
CA LYS A 188 -11.44 20.76 -5.58
C LYS A 188 -10.76 20.25 -6.85
N ARG A 189 -10.77 18.95 -7.05
CA ARG A 189 -10.27 18.32 -8.26
C ARG A 189 -11.04 18.71 -9.51
N PHE A 190 -12.34 18.96 -9.38
CA PHE A 190 -13.21 19.46 -10.45
C PHE A 190 -13.31 20.99 -10.47
N ASP A 191 -12.26 21.68 -10.02
CA ASP A 191 -12.10 23.14 -10.05
C ASP A 191 -13.11 23.92 -9.21
N ALA A 192 -13.63 23.33 -8.13
CA ALA A 192 -14.47 24.07 -7.18
C ALA A 192 -13.75 25.30 -6.64
N LYS A 193 -14.44 26.42 -6.62
CA LYS A 193 -13.91 27.71 -6.14
C LYS A 193 -14.08 27.82 -4.62
N LEU A 194 -13.30 27.05 -3.89
CA LEU A 194 -13.19 27.17 -2.44
C LEU A 194 -12.23 28.31 -2.11
N VAL A 195 -12.75 29.44 -1.66
CA VAL A 195 -11.99 30.67 -1.39
C VAL A 195 -12.13 31.10 0.05
N LYS A 196 -11.10 31.79 0.58
CA LYS A 196 -11.15 32.37 1.93
C LYS A 196 -12.32 33.35 2.07
N ASP A 197 -12.80 33.49 3.29
CA ASP A 197 -13.94 34.36 3.68
C ASP A 197 -15.30 33.93 3.08
N GLN A 198 -15.37 32.74 2.49
CA GLN A 198 -16.61 32.11 2.08
C GLN A 198 -17.40 31.65 3.32
N SER A 199 -18.71 31.91 3.36
CA SER A 199 -19.53 31.35 4.45
C SER A 199 -19.61 29.83 4.39
N TYR A 200 -19.94 29.18 5.50
CA TYR A 200 -20.17 27.74 5.52
C TYR A 200 -21.17 27.27 4.45
N LEU A 201 -22.30 27.97 4.35
CA LEU A 201 -23.31 27.65 3.34
C LEU A 201 -22.78 27.85 1.92
N GLY A 202 -21.97 28.88 1.69
CA GLY A 202 -21.32 29.13 0.41
C GLY A 202 -20.33 28.01 0.06
N MET A 203 -19.48 27.59 1.00
CA MET A 203 -18.55 26.46 0.84
C MET A 203 -19.31 25.17 0.56
N LYS A 204 -20.33 24.84 1.39
CA LYS A 204 -21.13 23.62 1.21
C LYS A 204 -21.84 23.59 -0.14
N TYR A 205 -22.41 24.70 -0.56
CA TYR A 205 -23.09 24.86 -1.85
C TYR A 205 -22.09 24.69 -3.02
N GLU A 206 -20.92 25.32 -2.94
CA GLU A 206 -19.89 25.21 -4.00
C GLU A 206 -19.42 23.77 -4.20
N ILE A 207 -19.20 23.03 -3.10
CA ILE A 207 -18.87 21.59 -3.15
C ILE A 207 -20.00 20.82 -3.83
N GLU A 208 -21.24 21.02 -3.36
CA GLU A 208 -22.41 20.33 -3.89
C GLU A 208 -22.67 20.66 -5.36
N ALA A 209 -22.65 21.94 -5.73
CA ALA A 209 -22.88 22.39 -7.10
C ALA A 209 -21.81 21.87 -8.07
N THR A 210 -20.55 21.83 -7.64
CA THR A 210 -19.45 21.28 -8.46
C THR A 210 -19.65 19.80 -8.71
N LEU A 211 -20.01 19.02 -7.68
CA LEU A 211 -20.27 17.59 -7.83
C LEU A 211 -21.50 17.32 -8.68
N GLN A 212 -22.59 18.08 -8.52
CA GLN A 212 -23.80 18.00 -9.37
C GLN A 212 -23.52 18.32 -10.83
N LYS A 213 -22.64 19.27 -11.10
CA LYS A 213 -22.22 19.58 -12.48
C LYS A 213 -21.53 18.39 -13.11
N GLN A 214 -20.65 17.72 -12.40
CA GLN A 214 -19.98 16.51 -12.89
C GLN A 214 -20.96 15.36 -13.13
N GLU A 215 -21.96 15.18 -12.28
CA GLU A 215 -23.07 14.23 -12.47
C GLU A 215 -23.77 14.42 -13.82
N THR A 216 -24.02 15.67 -14.21
CA THR A 216 -24.71 15.98 -15.47
C THR A 216 -23.82 15.82 -16.70
N GLU A 217 -22.52 16.03 -16.59
CA GLU A 217 -21.54 15.92 -17.67
C GLU A 217 -21.10 14.46 -17.93
N SER A 218 -21.13 13.59 -16.92
CA SER A 218 -20.70 12.20 -17.01
C SER A 218 -21.83 11.22 -16.65
N LYS A 219 -22.53 10.71 -17.66
CA LYS A 219 -23.59 9.69 -17.46
C LYS A 219 -23.14 8.43 -16.71
N ALA A 220 -21.85 8.12 -16.71
CA ALA A 220 -21.32 6.91 -16.12
C ALA A 220 -20.93 7.07 -14.64
N GLU A 221 -20.73 8.31 -14.18
CA GLU A 221 -20.39 8.64 -12.79
C GLU A 221 -21.64 9.06 -12.00
N LYS A 222 -22.74 9.28 -12.70
CA LYS A 222 -23.96 9.86 -12.17
C LYS A 222 -24.43 9.19 -10.87
N GLU A 223 -24.68 7.89 -10.90
CA GLU A 223 -25.25 7.17 -9.75
C GLU A 223 -24.33 7.21 -8.50
N LYS A 224 -23.01 7.23 -8.71
CA LYS A 224 -22.02 7.28 -7.61
C LYS A 224 -21.93 8.68 -7.01
N ILE A 225 -21.94 9.70 -7.86
CA ILE A 225 -21.95 11.09 -7.40
C ILE A 225 -23.27 11.41 -6.69
N ASP A 226 -24.41 10.95 -7.22
CA ASP A 226 -25.71 11.08 -6.56
C ASP A 226 -25.69 10.47 -5.17
N PHE A 227 -25.20 9.24 -5.05
CA PHE A 227 -25.11 8.54 -3.78
C PHE A 227 -24.19 9.26 -2.79
N LEU A 228 -23.03 9.72 -3.25
CA LEU A 228 -22.10 10.50 -2.45
C LEU A 228 -22.74 11.80 -1.95
N LEU A 229 -23.48 12.49 -2.82
CA LEU A 229 -24.20 13.72 -2.50
C LEU A 229 -25.35 13.48 -1.51
N GLU A 230 -26.08 12.38 -1.60
CA GLU A 230 -27.10 12.03 -0.62
C GLU A 230 -26.52 11.98 0.80
N VAL A 231 -25.42 11.23 0.99
CA VAL A 231 -24.76 11.12 2.31
C VAL A 231 -24.17 12.46 2.74
N TYR A 232 -23.55 13.20 1.81
CA TYR A 232 -22.99 14.53 2.09
C TYR A 232 -24.03 15.53 2.62
N ARG A 233 -25.24 15.53 2.05
CA ARG A 233 -26.34 16.42 2.45
C ARG A 233 -26.83 16.16 3.87
N GLU A 234 -26.76 14.93 4.34
CA GLU A 234 -27.14 14.55 5.70
C GLU A 234 -26.19 15.11 6.78
N ILE A 235 -24.97 15.51 6.38
CA ILE A 235 -23.95 16.00 7.32
C ILE A 235 -24.33 17.38 7.84
N LYS A 236 -24.50 17.47 9.16
CA LYS A 236 -24.83 18.71 9.88
C LYS A 236 -23.65 19.20 10.68
N MET A 237 -23.42 20.50 10.65
CA MET A 237 -22.47 21.19 11.52
C MET A 237 -23.21 21.88 12.66
N ASN A 238 -22.65 21.83 13.86
CA ASN A 238 -23.22 22.47 15.03
C ASN A 238 -22.79 23.94 15.21
N ASN A 239 -21.69 24.34 14.57
CA ASN A 239 -21.12 25.68 14.67
C ASN A 239 -20.67 26.21 13.29
N PRO A 240 -21.62 26.62 12.43
CA PRO A 240 -21.33 27.01 11.04
C PRO A 240 -20.71 28.41 10.89
N ASP A 241 -20.67 29.22 11.95
CA ASP A 241 -20.27 30.65 11.87
C ASP A 241 -18.78 30.87 12.20
N ASN A 242 -18.00 29.84 12.43
CA ASN A 242 -16.56 29.94 12.71
C ASN A 242 -15.77 30.18 11.43
N GLN A 243 -15.64 31.43 11.02
CA GLN A 243 -14.98 31.84 9.77
C GLN A 243 -13.52 31.45 9.71
N GLU A 244 -12.77 31.56 10.82
CA GLU A 244 -11.37 31.14 10.89
C GLU A 244 -11.23 29.64 10.60
N ALA A 245 -12.09 28.82 11.20
CA ALA A 245 -12.08 27.37 10.97
C ALA A 245 -12.46 26.99 9.52
N ILE A 246 -13.35 27.75 8.88
CA ILE A 246 -13.70 27.55 7.47
C ILE A 246 -12.50 27.88 6.58
N ASN A 247 -11.84 29.01 6.82
CA ASN A 247 -10.66 29.43 6.06
C ASN A 247 -9.51 28.43 6.21
N ASP A 248 -9.26 27.96 7.43
CA ASP A 248 -8.27 26.93 7.72
C ASP A 248 -8.57 25.61 6.97
N PHE A 249 -9.83 25.16 7.03
CA PHE A 249 -10.26 23.94 6.34
C PHE A 249 -10.05 24.06 4.82
N ILE A 250 -10.45 25.15 4.20
CA ILE A 250 -10.29 25.41 2.77
C ILE A 250 -8.80 25.39 2.38
N ASP A 251 -7.94 26.00 3.20
CA ASP A 251 -6.51 26.03 2.96
C ASP A 251 -5.89 24.64 3.03
N TRP A 252 -6.21 23.86 4.05
CA TRP A 252 -5.69 22.49 4.21
C TRP A 252 -6.18 21.54 3.12
N ILE A 253 -7.46 21.63 2.73
CA ILE A 253 -8.01 20.86 1.60
C ILE A 253 -7.30 21.21 0.31
N SER A 254 -6.99 22.49 0.06
CA SER A 254 -6.27 22.91 -1.13
C SER A 254 -4.86 22.32 -1.15
N GLN A 255 -4.15 22.37 -0.03
CA GLN A 255 -2.80 21.81 0.07
C GLN A 255 -2.79 20.28 -0.15
N ILE A 256 -3.76 19.53 0.42
CA ILE A 256 -3.85 18.08 0.16
C ILE A 256 -4.20 17.81 -1.30
N SER A 257 -5.15 18.56 -1.86
CA SER A 257 -5.56 18.43 -3.27
C SER A 257 -4.38 18.65 -4.23
N ASP A 258 -3.53 19.63 -3.98
CA ASP A 258 -2.34 19.91 -4.77
C ASP A 258 -1.34 18.74 -4.70
N CYS A 259 -1.16 18.13 -3.52
CA CYS A 259 -0.32 16.95 -3.36
C CYS A 259 -0.87 15.74 -4.15
N VAL A 260 -2.16 15.43 -3.99
CA VAL A 260 -2.81 14.25 -4.60
C VAL A 260 -2.93 14.39 -6.11
N ASN A 261 -3.12 15.60 -6.62
CA ASN A 261 -3.22 15.86 -8.06
C ASN A 261 -1.86 16.01 -8.75
N SER A 262 -0.76 16.02 -7.98
CA SER A 262 0.58 16.10 -8.54
C SER A 262 0.93 14.83 -9.33
N ASP A 263 1.76 14.97 -10.37
CA ASP A 263 2.28 13.84 -11.15
C ASP A 263 3.19 12.90 -10.32
N TYR A 264 3.53 13.32 -9.10
CA TYR A 264 4.38 12.57 -8.15
C TYR A 264 3.59 11.63 -7.24
N TRP A 265 2.25 11.73 -7.24
CA TRP A 265 1.41 10.85 -6.42
C TRP A 265 1.49 9.40 -6.91
N ASN A 266 2.02 8.51 -6.09
CA ASN A 266 2.25 7.09 -6.44
C ASN A 266 1.01 6.20 -6.27
N GLY A 267 -0.19 6.78 -6.18
CA GLY A 267 -1.41 6.02 -5.99
C GLY A 267 -1.56 5.43 -4.60
N GLU A 268 -1.07 6.14 -3.58
CA GLU A 268 -1.33 5.78 -2.19
C GLU A 268 -2.78 6.05 -1.83
N ASP A 269 -3.35 5.19 -1.00
CA ASP A 269 -4.73 5.32 -0.58
C ASP A 269 -4.94 6.50 0.37
N VAL A 270 -5.44 7.62 -0.16
CA VAL A 270 -5.75 8.83 0.63
C VAL A 270 -6.79 8.55 1.71
N MET A 271 -7.77 7.69 1.40
CA MET A 271 -8.80 7.35 2.40
C MET A 271 -8.25 6.50 3.53
N GLY A 272 -7.25 5.66 3.27
CA GLY A 272 -6.53 4.94 4.32
C GLY A 272 -5.79 5.88 5.29
N ILE A 273 -5.14 6.93 4.77
CA ILE A 273 -4.51 7.97 5.59
C ILE A 273 -5.57 8.68 6.46
N PHE A 274 -6.68 9.08 5.87
CA PHE A 274 -7.76 9.75 6.61
C PHE A 274 -8.37 8.83 7.67
N PHE A 275 -8.62 7.56 7.35
CA PHE A 275 -9.19 6.63 8.30
C PHE A 275 -8.32 6.45 9.55
N ASN A 276 -7.01 6.27 9.35
CA ASN A 276 -6.07 6.12 10.46
C ASN A 276 -6.12 7.31 11.41
N GLU A 277 -6.06 8.53 10.87
CA GLU A 277 -6.06 9.75 11.68
C GLU A 277 -7.44 10.06 12.26
N PHE A 278 -8.53 9.90 11.48
CA PHE A 278 -9.88 10.21 11.92
C PHE A 278 -10.40 9.22 12.97
N SER A 279 -9.89 7.99 12.97
CA SER A 279 -10.18 6.98 14.00
C SER A 279 -9.62 7.31 15.38
N ARG A 280 -8.83 8.39 15.52
CA ARG A 280 -8.24 8.84 16.79
C ARG A 280 -9.27 8.99 17.92
N TYR A 281 -10.48 9.44 17.60
CA TYR A 281 -11.57 9.67 18.56
C TYR A 281 -12.59 8.54 18.62
N LYS A 282 -12.31 7.40 17.98
CA LYS A 282 -13.18 6.23 17.99
C LYS A 282 -13.07 5.52 19.33
N ALA A 283 -14.22 5.15 19.92
CA ALA A 283 -14.24 4.31 21.12
C ALA A 283 -13.77 2.89 20.78
N LYS A 284 -13.18 2.17 21.77
CA LYS A 284 -12.74 0.77 21.59
C LYS A 284 -13.90 -0.17 21.21
N SER A 285 -15.13 0.17 21.59
CA SER A 285 -16.34 -0.60 21.27
C SER A 285 -16.76 -0.54 19.80
N ASP A 286 -16.28 0.46 19.03
CA ASP A 286 -16.70 0.70 17.66
C ASP A 286 -15.73 0.08 16.63
N ALA A 287 -14.94 -0.92 17.02
CA ALA A 287 -13.81 -1.48 16.27
C ALA A 287 -14.19 -2.34 15.04
N GLY A 288 -15.45 -2.29 14.56
CA GLY A 288 -15.99 -3.25 13.60
C GLY A 288 -15.40 -3.26 12.18
N GLN A 289 -14.66 -2.22 11.74
CA GLN A 289 -14.10 -2.16 10.39
C GLN A 289 -12.62 -1.88 10.40
N VAL A 290 -11.89 -2.66 9.61
CA VAL A 290 -10.44 -2.65 9.49
C VAL A 290 -10.07 -2.27 8.07
N PHE A 291 -9.30 -1.20 7.92
CA PHE A 291 -8.74 -0.83 6.63
C PHE A 291 -7.42 -1.55 6.41
N THR A 292 -7.22 -2.05 5.20
CA THR A 292 -6.01 -2.77 4.82
C THR A 292 -4.86 -1.77 4.65
N PRO A 293 -3.72 -1.95 5.32
CA PRO A 293 -2.55 -1.10 5.12
C PRO A 293 -2.05 -1.13 3.68
N ASP A 294 -1.60 0.02 3.18
CA ASP A 294 -1.19 0.21 1.77
C ASP A 294 -0.08 -0.76 1.33
N HIS A 295 0.88 -1.05 2.20
CA HIS A 295 1.95 -2.00 1.91
C HIS A 295 1.43 -3.44 1.73
N ILE A 296 0.37 -3.84 2.43
CA ILE A 296 -0.26 -5.15 2.28
C ILE A 296 -1.09 -5.23 0.98
N THR A 297 -1.75 -4.13 0.58
CA THR A 297 -2.44 -4.11 -0.72
C THR A 297 -1.46 -4.26 -1.88
N SER A 298 -0.27 -3.64 -1.79
CA SER A 298 0.81 -3.81 -2.75
C SER A 298 1.33 -5.25 -2.77
N PHE A 299 1.62 -5.80 -1.59
CA PHE A 299 2.11 -7.17 -1.45
C PHE A 299 1.14 -8.19 -2.06
N MET A 300 -0.15 -8.11 -1.74
CA MET A 300 -1.15 -9.03 -2.29
C MET A 300 -1.32 -8.88 -3.79
N TYR A 301 -1.24 -7.66 -4.32
CA TYR A 301 -1.27 -7.39 -5.76
C TYR A 301 -0.15 -8.16 -6.49
N ARG A 302 1.06 -8.09 -5.96
CA ARG A 302 2.24 -8.77 -6.52
C ARG A 302 2.23 -10.27 -6.28
N LEU A 303 1.73 -10.71 -5.13
CA LEU A 303 1.69 -12.10 -4.72
C LEU A 303 0.90 -13.00 -5.68
N ILE A 304 -0.17 -12.51 -6.27
CA ILE A 304 -0.98 -13.23 -7.25
C ILE A 304 -0.76 -12.74 -8.69
N ASP A 305 0.36 -12.06 -8.97
CA ASP A 305 0.75 -11.62 -10.32
C ASP A 305 -0.34 -10.85 -11.06
N VAL A 306 -0.97 -9.88 -10.39
CA VAL A 306 -1.90 -8.98 -11.08
C VAL A 306 -1.13 -8.12 -12.07
N ASN A 307 -1.65 -7.98 -13.28
CA ASN A 307 -1.04 -7.22 -14.36
C ASN A 307 -2.05 -6.35 -15.12
N MET A 308 -1.59 -5.51 -16.03
CA MET A 308 -2.42 -4.52 -16.73
C MET A 308 -3.56 -5.11 -17.59
N HIS A 309 -3.59 -6.41 -17.82
CA HIS A 309 -4.64 -7.10 -18.59
C HIS A 309 -5.71 -7.74 -17.72
N ASP A 310 -5.48 -7.80 -16.41
CA ASP A 310 -6.38 -8.45 -15.47
C ASP A 310 -7.67 -7.65 -15.21
N LYS A 311 -8.68 -8.37 -14.77
CA LYS A 311 -9.91 -7.85 -14.21
C LYS A 311 -9.95 -8.19 -12.72
N VAL A 312 -9.77 -7.18 -11.88
CA VAL A 312 -9.61 -7.31 -10.43
C VAL A 312 -10.94 -7.09 -9.72
N LEU A 313 -11.27 -8.01 -8.82
CA LEU A 313 -12.44 -7.91 -7.95
C LEU A 313 -12.02 -7.75 -6.48
N ASP A 314 -12.67 -6.81 -5.79
CA ASP A 314 -12.75 -6.75 -4.34
C ASP A 314 -14.22 -6.73 -3.92
N ALA A 315 -14.75 -7.88 -3.49
CA ALA A 315 -16.16 -8.04 -3.18
C ALA A 315 -16.54 -7.57 -1.75
N THR A 316 -15.60 -6.95 -1.03
CA THR A 316 -15.81 -6.26 0.25
C THR A 316 -14.90 -5.04 0.31
N CYS A 317 -15.04 -4.18 -0.71
CA CYS A 317 -13.97 -3.24 -1.06
C CYS A 317 -13.71 -2.14 -0.02
N GLY A 318 -14.56 -1.98 0.97
CA GLY A 318 -14.37 -0.93 1.95
C GLY A 318 -14.24 0.45 1.28
N SER A 319 -13.18 1.18 1.58
CA SER A 319 -12.87 2.45 0.90
C SER A 319 -12.27 2.29 -0.51
N GLY A 320 -12.08 1.07 -1.01
CA GLY A 320 -11.51 0.79 -2.32
C GLY A 320 -9.99 0.69 -2.38
N ALA A 321 -9.31 0.45 -1.26
CA ALA A 321 -7.84 0.46 -1.18
C ALA A 321 -7.18 -0.52 -2.16
N PHE A 322 -7.64 -1.77 -2.27
CA PHE A 322 -7.14 -2.73 -3.25
C PHE A 322 -7.36 -2.28 -4.68
N LEU A 323 -8.53 -1.69 -4.97
CA LEU A 323 -8.87 -1.23 -6.32
C LEU A 323 -8.02 -0.03 -6.74
N VAL A 324 -7.78 0.93 -5.83
CA VAL A 324 -6.88 2.07 -6.06
C VAL A 324 -5.46 1.58 -6.32
N LYS A 325 -4.95 0.66 -5.49
CA LYS A 325 -3.61 0.09 -5.67
C LYS A 325 -3.49 -0.65 -7.00
N ALA A 326 -4.44 -1.51 -7.32
CA ALA A 326 -4.48 -2.23 -8.59
C ALA A 326 -4.51 -1.26 -9.78
N MET A 327 -5.40 -0.26 -9.75
CA MET A 327 -5.49 0.76 -10.79
C MET A 327 -4.17 1.46 -11.04
N CYS A 328 -3.52 1.95 -9.97
CA CYS A 328 -2.28 2.70 -10.10
C CYS A 328 -1.15 1.83 -10.64
N ASN A 329 -1.01 0.59 -10.18
CA ASN A 329 0.02 -0.32 -10.65
C ASN A 329 -0.21 -0.73 -12.12
N MET A 330 -1.44 -1.08 -12.49
CA MET A 330 -1.80 -1.42 -13.87
C MET A 330 -1.58 -0.24 -14.84
N ILE A 331 -1.90 0.99 -14.41
CA ILE A 331 -1.64 2.20 -15.21
C ILE A 331 -0.14 2.42 -15.39
N LYS A 332 0.67 2.26 -14.32
CA LYS A 332 2.13 2.36 -14.39
C LYS A 332 2.71 1.34 -15.36
N GLU A 333 2.30 0.08 -15.24
CA GLU A 333 2.71 -1.02 -16.13
C GLU A 333 2.36 -0.72 -17.58
N SER A 334 1.19 -0.13 -17.84
CA SER A 334 0.73 0.22 -19.19
C SER A 334 1.49 1.40 -19.83
N GLY A 335 2.36 2.08 -19.09
CA GLY A 335 3.11 3.25 -19.53
C GLY A 335 2.48 4.59 -19.13
N GLY A 336 1.61 4.60 -18.14
CA GLY A 336 1.03 5.79 -17.52
C GLY A 336 -0.34 6.21 -18.08
N VAL A 337 -0.83 7.34 -17.60
CA VAL A 337 -2.19 7.87 -17.90
C VAL A 337 -2.42 8.21 -19.39
N ASN A 338 -1.36 8.35 -20.17
CA ASN A 338 -1.45 8.60 -21.60
C ASN A 338 -1.45 7.30 -22.45
N SER A 339 -1.42 6.12 -21.81
CA SER A 339 -1.44 4.85 -22.51
C SER A 339 -2.80 4.55 -23.11
N ASN A 340 -2.84 3.74 -24.17
CA ASN A 340 -4.09 3.28 -24.77
C ASN A 340 -4.88 2.38 -23.80
N ALA A 341 -4.20 1.71 -22.86
CA ALA A 341 -4.79 0.83 -21.88
C ALA A 341 -5.47 1.58 -20.73
N TYR A 342 -5.09 2.82 -20.44
CA TYR A 342 -5.64 3.63 -19.34
C TYR A 342 -7.17 3.60 -19.28
N LYS A 343 -7.83 3.85 -20.44
CA LYS A 343 -9.30 3.85 -20.52
C LYS A 343 -9.92 2.47 -20.28
N SER A 344 -9.21 1.40 -20.61
CA SER A 344 -9.67 0.03 -20.35
C SER A 344 -9.57 -0.29 -18.85
N ILE A 345 -8.42 0.02 -18.26
CA ILE A 345 -8.15 -0.20 -16.84
C ILE A 345 -9.20 0.51 -15.98
N THR A 346 -9.36 1.82 -16.16
CA THR A 346 -10.28 2.62 -15.35
C THR A 346 -11.77 2.34 -15.60
N LYS A 347 -12.15 1.78 -16.77
CA LYS A 347 -13.58 1.59 -17.11
C LYS A 347 -14.08 0.17 -17.04
N LYS A 348 -13.18 -0.84 -17.15
CA LYS A 348 -13.60 -2.22 -17.43
C LYS A 348 -12.82 -3.30 -16.67
N GLN A 349 -11.86 -2.91 -15.81
CA GLN A 349 -10.97 -3.90 -15.21
C GLN A 349 -10.99 -3.90 -13.68
N LEU A 350 -11.68 -2.95 -13.05
CA LEU A 350 -11.77 -2.85 -11.60
C LEU A 350 -13.23 -3.00 -11.16
N TYR A 351 -13.49 -3.93 -10.23
CA TYR A 351 -14.82 -4.28 -9.77
C TYR A 351 -14.85 -4.35 -8.25
N GLY A 352 -15.88 -3.78 -7.62
CA GLY A 352 -16.03 -3.78 -6.18
C GLY A 352 -17.47 -3.98 -5.73
N ILE A 353 -17.63 -4.52 -4.52
CA ILE A 353 -18.91 -4.58 -3.81
C ILE A 353 -18.67 -4.04 -2.39
N GLU A 354 -19.56 -3.18 -1.92
CA GLU A 354 -19.58 -2.72 -0.54
C GLU A 354 -21.03 -2.67 -0.03
N PHE A 355 -21.21 -3.21 1.16
CA PHE A 355 -22.55 -3.33 1.78
C PHE A 355 -22.94 -2.10 2.60
N ASP A 356 -21.97 -1.50 3.30
CA ASP A 356 -22.24 -0.35 4.16
C ASP A 356 -22.39 0.93 3.34
N ARG A 357 -23.50 1.66 3.58
CA ARG A 357 -23.86 2.87 2.82
C ARG A 357 -22.80 3.96 2.91
N GLU A 358 -22.31 4.26 4.12
CA GLU A 358 -21.36 5.35 4.32
C GLU A 358 -19.98 4.99 3.73
N ILE A 359 -19.59 3.72 3.82
CA ILE A 359 -18.33 3.24 3.29
C ILE A 359 -18.36 3.11 1.77
N PHE A 360 -19.49 2.70 1.20
CA PHE A 360 -19.68 2.75 -0.25
C PHE A 360 -19.51 4.19 -0.79
N ALA A 361 -20.08 5.20 -0.10
CA ALA A 361 -19.86 6.60 -0.45
C ALA A 361 -18.37 6.98 -0.39
N LEU A 362 -17.63 6.50 0.62
CA LEU A 362 -16.18 6.71 0.71
C LEU A 362 -15.42 6.03 -0.42
N ALA A 363 -15.79 4.80 -0.80
CA ALA A 363 -15.19 4.11 -1.94
C ALA A 363 -15.40 4.91 -3.24
N CYS A 364 -16.61 5.39 -3.49
CA CYS A 364 -16.90 6.23 -4.64
C CYS A 364 -16.02 7.50 -4.65
N ALA A 365 -15.90 8.19 -3.51
CA ALA A 365 -15.09 9.39 -3.39
C ALA A 365 -13.60 9.08 -3.60
N ASN A 366 -13.08 7.99 -3.02
CA ASN A 366 -11.69 7.58 -3.16
C ASN A 366 -11.33 7.31 -4.62
N MET A 367 -12.15 6.54 -5.32
CA MET A 367 -11.94 6.29 -6.74
C MET A 367 -11.99 7.57 -7.58
N LEU A 368 -12.92 8.49 -7.28
CA LEU A 368 -12.97 9.80 -7.93
C LEU A 368 -11.73 10.64 -7.64
N ILE A 369 -11.19 10.65 -6.42
CA ILE A 369 -9.94 11.32 -6.05
C ILE A 369 -8.78 10.79 -6.91
N HIS A 370 -8.72 9.49 -7.15
CA HIS A 370 -7.66 8.83 -7.93
C HIS A 370 -7.89 8.78 -9.45
N LYS A 371 -8.78 9.62 -9.97
CA LYS A 371 -9.04 9.76 -11.41
C LYS A 371 -9.70 8.55 -12.08
N ASP A 372 -10.33 7.69 -11.32
CA ASP A 372 -11.20 6.67 -11.88
C ASP A 372 -12.63 7.20 -12.05
N GLY A 373 -12.99 7.45 -13.29
CA GLY A 373 -14.30 7.99 -13.62
C GLY A 373 -15.39 6.95 -13.83
N LYS A 374 -15.11 5.65 -13.72
CA LYS A 374 -16.11 4.60 -14.05
C LYS A 374 -15.90 3.30 -13.30
N THR A 375 -15.41 3.32 -12.08
CA THR A 375 -15.26 2.11 -11.30
C THR A 375 -16.57 1.37 -11.18
N ASN A 376 -16.55 0.08 -11.49
CA ASN A 376 -17.71 -0.78 -11.32
C ASN A 376 -17.79 -1.24 -9.86
N ILE A 377 -18.07 -0.30 -8.95
CA ILE A 377 -18.36 -0.58 -7.54
C ILE A 377 -19.87 -0.54 -7.36
N GLU A 378 -20.43 -1.53 -6.67
CA GLU A 378 -21.86 -1.65 -6.44
C GLU A 378 -22.17 -1.70 -4.94
N HIS A 379 -23.28 -1.04 -4.57
CA HIS A 379 -23.80 -1.08 -3.20
C HIS A 379 -24.68 -2.33 -3.04
N MET A 380 -24.07 -3.45 -2.67
CA MET A 380 -24.73 -4.75 -2.54
C MET A 380 -24.17 -5.56 -1.37
N ASP A 381 -24.92 -6.56 -0.98
CA ASP A 381 -24.45 -7.58 -0.03
C ASP A 381 -23.88 -8.80 -0.81
N THR A 382 -22.59 -9.05 -0.67
CA THR A 382 -21.86 -10.15 -1.33
C THR A 382 -22.42 -11.54 -0.98
N ARG A 383 -23.25 -11.65 0.06
CA ARG A 383 -23.93 -12.90 0.45
C ARG A 383 -25.18 -13.19 -0.37
N THR A 384 -25.66 -12.24 -1.17
CA THR A 384 -26.89 -12.39 -1.95
C THR A 384 -26.66 -13.08 -3.30
N THR A 385 -27.70 -13.70 -3.82
CA THR A 385 -27.69 -14.29 -5.17
C THR A 385 -27.46 -13.22 -6.23
N GLU A 386 -28.01 -12.03 -6.07
CA GLU A 386 -27.83 -10.89 -6.97
C GLU A 386 -26.35 -10.53 -7.12
N ALA A 387 -25.62 -10.44 -6.00
CA ALA A 387 -24.18 -10.16 -6.03
C ALA A 387 -23.39 -11.30 -6.71
N CYS A 388 -23.77 -12.57 -6.47
CA CYS A 388 -23.15 -13.71 -7.15
C CYS A 388 -23.37 -13.65 -8.67
N GLU A 389 -24.59 -13.40 -9.13
CA GLU A 389 -24.93 -13.25 -10.55
C GLU A 389 -24.17 -12.08 -11.16
N TRP A 390 -24.10 -10.95 -10.46
CA TRP A 390 -23.32 -9.79 -10.91
C TRP A 390 -21.84 -10.15 -11.11
N MET A 391 -21.19 -10.79 -10.14
CA MET A 391 -19.78 -11.21 -10.23
C MET A 391 -19.54 -12.16 -11.42
N GLN A 392 -20.44 -13.12 -11.65
CA GLN A 392 -20.35 -14.08 -12.76
C GLN A 392 -20.32 -13.40 -14.14
N THR A 393 -21.01 -12.26 -14.29
CA THR A 393 -21.07 -11.52 -15.57
C THR A 393 -19.80 -10.74 -15.89
N LYS A 394 -18.88 -10.52 -14.93
CA LYS A 394 -17.73 -9.60 -15.11
C LYS A 394 -16.49 -10.25 -15.72
N ALA A 395 -16.44 -11.58 -15.80
CA ALA A 395 -15.28 -12.34 -16.27
C ALA A 395 -13.99 -11.97 -15.50
N ILE A 396 -14.09 -11.93 -14.18
CA ILE A 396 -13.00 -11.63 -13.24
C ILE A 396 -11.82 -12.57 -13.48
N THR A 397 -10.58 -12.08 -13.34
CA THR A 397 -9.35 -12.87 -13.49
C THR A 397 -8.50 -12.91 -12.22
N LYS A 398 -8.69 -11.97 -11.31
CA LYS A 398 -7.99 -11.90 -10.02
C LYS A 398 -8.91 -11.37 -8.93
N VAL A 399 -8.75 -11.88 -7.72
CA VAL A 399 -9.49 -11.40 -6.53
C VAL A 399 -8.51 -10.99 -5.44
N LEU A 400 -8.70 -9.78 -4.91
CA LEU A 400 -8.00 -9.26 -3.76
C LEU A 400 -9.03 -8.80 -2.74
N MET A 401 -9.04 -9.35 -1.54
CA MET A 401 -10.12 -9.07 -0.59
C MET A 401 -9.68 -9.16 0.86
N ASN A 402 -10.18 -8.24 1.69
CA ASN A 402 -10.11 -8.30 3.15
C ASN A 402 -11.54 -8.27 3.71
N PRO A 403 -12.23 -9.43 3.84
CA PRO A 403 -13.62 -9.49 4.26
C PRO A 403 -13.79 -9.19 5.76
N PRO A 404 -14.99 -8.80 6.23
CA PRO A 404 -15.24 -8.56 7.64
C PRO A 404 -15.04 -9.85 8.46
N TYR A 405 -14.32 -9.76 9.59
CA TYR A 405 -13.93 -10.93 10.39
C TYR A 405 -15.03 -11.40 11.35
N GLU A 406 -15.98 -10.53 11.69
CA GLU A 406 -17.03 -10.86 12.66
C GLU A 406 -17.96 -11.96 12.13
N HIS A 407 -18.33 -12.88 13.01
CA HIS A 407 -19.20 -14.03 12.65
C HIS A 407 -20.55 -13.58 12.10
N LYS A 408 -21.12 -12.49 12.62
CA LYS A 408 -22.44 -11.95 12.19
C LYS A 408 -22.49 -11.53 10.72
N TYR A 409 -21.32 -11.25 10.11
CA TYR A 409 -21.23 -10.85 8.71
C TYR A 409 -20.97 -12.03 7.74
N GLY A 410 -20.86 -13.27 8.26
CA GLY A 410 -20.72 -14.45 7.40
C GLY A 410 -19.45 -14.46 6.56
N CYS A 411 -18.30 -14.17 7.16
CA CYS A 411 -17.00 -14.07 6.49
C CYS A 411 -16.71 -15.24 5.52
N ILE A 412 -16.99 -16.48 5.95
CA ILE A 412 -16.75 -17.68 5.10
C ILE A 412 -17.77 -17.80 3.98
N ASP A 413 -19.01 -17.42 4.23
CA ASP A 413 -20.05 -17.43 3.18
C ASP A 413 -19.71 -16.42 2.08
N ILE A 414 -19.16 -15.26 2.45
CA ILE A 414 -18.64 -14.27 1.50
C ILE A 414 -17.52 -14.88 0.66
N VAL A 415 -16.50 -15.49 1.30
CA VAL A 415 -15.37 -16.12 0.59
C VAL A 415 -15.86 -17.23 -0.34
N GLN A 416 -16.80 -18.07 0.12
CA GLN A 416 -17.39 -19.13 -0.72
C GLN A 416 -18.12 -18.56 -1.93
N ASN A 417 -18.98 -17.56 -1.72
CA ASN A 417 -19.74 -16.94 -2.81
C ASN A 417 -18.82 -16.32 -3.87
N VAL A 418 -17.73 -15.67 -3.43
CA VAL A 418 -16.74 -15.10 -4.34
C VAL A 418 -16.04 -16.20 -5.14
N LEU A 419 -15.51 -17.23 -4.47
CA LEU A 419 -14.81 -18.33 -5.13
C LEU A 419 -15.71 -19.08 -6.11
N ASP A 420 -16.95 -19.43 -5.71
CA ASP A 420 -17.92 -20.09 -6.57
C ASP A 420 -18.29 -19.18 -7.77
N SER A 421 -18.48 -17.88 -7.55
CA SER A 421 -18.88 -16.94 -8.61
C SER A 421 -17.80 -16.70 -9.65
N VAL A 422 -16.53 -16.53 -9.24
CA VAL A 422 -15.43 -16.28 -10.18
C VAL A 422 -14.99 -17.56 -10.91
N ALA A 423 -15.23 -18.73 -10.31
CA ALA A 423 -15.02 -20.02 -10.95
C ALA A 423 -16.06 -20.32 -12.04
N PHE A 424 -17.24 -19.71 -11.97
CA PHE A 424 -18.31 -19.96 -12.94
C PHE A 424 -18.02 -19.29 -14.28
N ASP A 425 -18.17 -20.05 -15.37
CA ASP A 425 -18.11 -19.54 -16.74
C ASP A 425 -19.51 -19.60 -17.36
N PRO A 426 -20.18 -18.45 -17.61
CA PRO A 426 -21.48 -18.43 -18.23
C PRO A 426 -21.52 -19.04 -19.65
N GLN A 427 -20.36 -19.06 -20.34
CA GLN A 427 -20.25 -19.63 -21.69
C GLN A 427 -20.03 -21.15 -21.68
N ASN A 428 -19.39 -21.65 -20.59
CA ASN A 428 -19.10 -23.07 -20.40
C ASN A 428 -19.41 -23.50 -18.95
N PRO A 429 -20.68 -23.61 -18.55
CA PRO A 429 -21.06 -23.83 -17.15
C PRO A 429 -20.47 -25.09 -16.51
N ASP A 430 -20.16 -26.11 -17.34
CA ASP A 430 -19.61 -27.38 -16.89
C ASP A 430 -18.07 -27.36 -16.69
N VAL A 431 -17.40 -26.28 -17.10
CA VAL A 431 -15.95 -26.14 -17.02
C VAL A 431 -15.60 -24.96 -16.10
N PRO A 432 -15.14 -25.20 -14.86
CA PRO A 432 -14.80 -24.13 -13.95
C PRO A 432 -13.58 -23.35 -14.44
N ARG A 433 -13.59 -22.04 -14.16
CA ARG A 433 -12.46 -21.14 -14.37
C ARG A 433 -11.49 -21.23 -13.18
N HIS A 434 -10.20 -21.20 -13.47
CA HIS A 434 -9.15 -21.25 -12.47
C HIS A 434 -8.61 -19.83 -12.22
N ILE A 435 -9.11 -19.19 -11.17
CA ILE A 435 -8.82 -17.80 -10.84
C ILE A 435 -8.01 -17.75 -9.54
N GLN A 436 -6.93 -17.01 -9.53
CA GLN A 436 -6.17 -16.75 -8.31
C GLN A 436 -6.87 -15.70 -7.45
N CYS A 437 -7.09 -16.05 -6.19
CA CYS A 437 -7.81 -15.26 -5.21
C CYS A 437 -6.98 -15.15 -3.92
N ALA A 438 -6.72 -13.95 -3.44
CA ALA A 438 -6.03 -13.72 -2.18
C ALA A 438 -6.97 -13.05 -1.17
N PHE A 439 -7.10 -13.67 0.00
CA PHE A 439 -7.97 -13.21 1.09
C PHE A 439 -7.17 -12.99 2.36
N ILE A 440 -7.43 -11.88 3.07
CA ILE A 440 -6.93 -11.70 4.44
C ILE A 440 -7.98 -12.23 5.40
N LEU A 441 -7.64 -13.25 6.17
CA LEU A 441 -8.53 -13.85 7.16
C LEU A 441 -7.81 -13.98 8.51
N PRO A 442 -8.54 -14.05 9.63
CA PRO A 442 -7.97 -14.48 10.91
C PRO A 442 -7.29 -15.84 10.77
N ASP A 443 -6.13 -16.02 11.38
CA ASP A 443 -5.24 -17.18 11.20
C ASP A 443 -5.95 -18.54 11.19
N LYS A 444 -6.85 -18.76 12.14
CA LYS A 444 -7.56 -20.05 12.30
C LYS A 444 -8.99 -20.02 11.78
N LYS A 445 -9.33 -19.05 10.91
CA LYS A 445 -10.72 -18.86 10.46
C LYS A 445 -11.27 -20.07 9.70
N LEU A 446 -10.43 -20.75 8.91
CA LEU A 446 -10.82 -21.94 8.15
C LEU A 446 -10.89 -23.22 9.00
N GLU A 447 -10.24 -23.25 10.17
CA GLU A 447 -10.20 -24.41 11.07
C GLU A 447 -11.30 -24.43 12.09
N LYS A 448 -11.79 -23.25 12.53
CA LYS A 448 -12.73 -23.13 13.64
C LYS A 448 -14.14 -22.78 13.18
N ASP A 449 -15.05 -23.68 13.53
CA ASP A 449 -16.45 -23.36 13.73
C ASP A 449 -16.76 -23.53 15.21
N GLY A 450 -17.64 -22.71 15.78
CA GLY A 450 -18.07 -22.81 17.18
C GLY A 450 -18.73 -24.14 17.57
N LYS A 451 -18.82 -25.13 16.65
CA LYS A 451 -19.39 -26.48 16.80
C LYS A 451 -18.47 -27.60 16.29
N ASN A 452 -17.15 -27.40 16.29
CA ASN A 452 -16.15 -28.38 15.81
C ASN A 452 -16.26 -28.80 14.34
N LYS A 453 -16.86 -28.00 13.46
CA LYS A 453 -16.84 -28.21 12.02
C LYS A 453 -15.74 -27.37 11.38
N ARG A 454 -14.97 -27.97 10.48
CA ARG A 454 -13.98 -27.24 9.66
C ARG A 454 -14.68 -26.58 8.50
N TYR A 455 -14.87 -25.28 8.54
CA TYR A 455 -15.45 -24.49 7.45
C TYR A 455 -14.70 -24.64 6.15
N GLY A 456 -13.38 -24.72 6.20
CA GLY A 456 -12.53 -24.87 5.04
C GLY A 456 -12.84 -26.10 4.21
N ASN A 457 -13.40 -27.19 4.79
CA ASN A 457 -13.64 -28.43 4.04
C ASN A 457 -14.55 -28.21 2.84
N LYS A 458 -15.63 -27.44 2.98
CA LYS A 458 -16.53 -27.15 1.86
C LYS A 458 -15.86 -26.35 0.74
N LEU A 459 -14.99 -25.42 1.10
CA LEU A 459 -14.22 -24.64 0.15
C LEU A 459 -13.26 -25.56 -0.62
N LEU A 460 -12.57 -26.48 0.09
CA LEU A 460 -11.58 -27.39 -0.48
C LEU A 460 -12.17 -28.49 -1.38
N GLU A 461 -13.46 -28.76 -1.28
CA GLU A 461 -14.17 -29.65 -2.20
C GLU A 461 -14.18 -29.11 -3.65
N LYS A 462 -14.16 -27.78 -3.81
CA LYS A 462 -14.28 -27.11 -5.10
C LYS A 462 -13.08 -26.24 -5.48
N HIS A 463 -12.33 -25.77 -4.49
CA HIS A 463 -11.25 -24.79 -4.66
C HIS A 463 -9.98 -25.28 -3.97
N CYS A 464 -8.82 -24.86 -4.47
CA CYS A 464 -7.52 -25.26 -3.93
C CYS A 464 -6.88 -24.12 -3.15
N LEU A 465 -6.60 -24.34 -1.87
CA LEU A 465 -5.76 -23.46 -1.06
C LEU A 465 -4.30 -23.79 -1.33
N LYS A 466 -3.60 -22.89 -2.01
CA LYS A 466 -2.20 -23.08 -2.43
C LYS A 466 -1.21 -22.63 -1.37
N THR A 467 -1.46 -21.43 -0.80
CA THR A 467 -0.47 -20.79 0.08
C THR A 467 -1.16 -20.09 1.24
N ILE A 468 -0.52 -20.16 2.40
CA ILE A 468 -0.88 -19.40 3.60
C ILE A 468 0.30 -18.55 3.99
N ILE A 469 0.15 -17.24 4.06
CA ILE A 469 1.19 -16.34 4.52
C ILE A 469 0.71 -15.69 5.82
N LYS A 470 1.29 -16.11 6.95
CA LYS A 470 1.04 -15.46 8.23
C LYS A 470 1.66 -14.08 8.23
N LEU A 471 0.87 -13.09 8.63
CA LEU A 471 1.27 -11.68 8.69
C LEU A 471 1.77 -11.31 10.09
N PRO A 472 2.50 -10.17 10.23
CA PRO A 472 2.94 -9.67 11.54
C PRO A 472 1.79 -9.52 12.52
N GLU A 473 2.02 -9.87 13.78
CA GLU A 473 0.96 -9.89 14.82
C GLU A 473 0.32 -8.52 15.07
N ASN A 474 1.08 -7.44 14.89
CA ASN A 474 0.62 -6.07 15.14
C ASN A 474 0.21 -5.32 13.87
N LEU A 475 -0.08 -6.03 12.78
CA LEU A 475 -0.39 -5.43 11.49
C LEU A 475 -1.63 -4.52 11.55
N PHE A 476 -2.72 -5.01 12.13
CA PHE A 476 -3.96 -4.25 12.26
C PHE A 476 -4.03 -3.56 13.61
N PHE A 477 -3.62 -2.31 13.60
CA PHE A 477 -3.59 -1.47 14.80
C PHE A 477 -4.98 -1.43 15.48
N ARG A 478 -5.02 -1.71 16.79
CA ARG A 478 -6.22 -1.70 17.66
C ARG A 478 -7.23 -2.84 17.49
N VAL A 479 -7.02 -3.79 16.59
CA VAL A 479 -8.00 -4.87 16.36
C VAL A 479 -7.70 -6.13 17.18
N GLY A 480 -6.42 -6.36 17.53
CA GLY A 480 -6.01 -7.50 18.36
C GLY A 480 -6.28 -8.87 17.72
N VAL A 481 -6.43 -8.93 16.39
CA VAL A 481 -6.63 -10.17 15.63
C VAL A 481 -5.40 -10.42 14.78
N THR A 482 -4.80 -11.59 14.93
CA THR A 482 -3.73 -12.07 14.06
C THR A 482 -4.32 -12.63 12.77
N THR A 483 -3.69 -12.32 11.66
CA THR A 483 -4.22 -12.62 10.33
C THR A 483 -3.19 -13.25 9.42
N SER A 484 -3.69 -13.97 8.42
CA SER A 484 -2.90 -14.53 7.33
C SER A 484 -3.52 -14.20 5.98
N ILE A 485 -2.71 -14.16 4.94
CA ILE A 485 -3.16 -14.16 3.55
C ILE A 485 -3.36 -15.59 3.12
N PHE A 486 -4.53 -15.91 2.60
CA PHE A 486 -4.90 -17.21 2.05
C PHE A 486 -5.02 -17.08 0.54
N VAL A 487 -4.15 -17.77 -0.20
CA VAL A 487 -4.15 -17.75 -1.67
C VAL A 487 -4.83 -19.00 -2.19
N PHE A 488 -5.98 -18.82 -2.82
CA PHE A 488 -6.77 -19.87 -3.45
C PHE A 488 -6.66 -19.85 -4.98
N GLU A 489 -6.80 -21.01 -5.56
CA GLU A 489 -7.15 -21.19 -6.96
C GLU A 489 -8.60 -21.68 -7.02
N SER A 490 -9.50 -20.87 -7.61
CA SER A 490 -10.91 -21.24 -7.73
C SER A 490 -11.12 -22.38 -8.72
N GLY A 491 -12.20 -23.13 -8.57
CA GLY A 491 -12.59 -24.17 -9.53
C GLY A 491 -11.68 -25.40 -9.60
N THR A 492 -10.69 -25.51 -8.71
CA THR A 492 -9.78 -26.66 -8.61
C THR A 492 -9.92 -27.32 -7.25
N PRO A 493 -10.46 -28.51 -7.09
CA PRO A 493 -10.52 -29.19 -5.80
C PRO A 493 -9.12 -29.41 -5.18
N GLN A 494 -9.01 -29.39 -3.85
CA GLN A 494 -7.74 -29.59 -3.14
C GLN A 494 -7.10 -30.95 -3.38
N ASN A 495 -7.91 -32.03 -3.47
CA ASN A 495 -7.46 -33.37 -3.78
C ASN A 495 -6.24 -33.86 -2.98
N GLY A 496 -6.11 -33.42 -1.74
CA GLY A 496 -5.00 -33.77 -0.86
C GLY A 496 -3.66 -33.09 -1.19
N GLN A 497 -3.65 -32.10 -2.08
CA GLN A 497 -2.45 -31.29 -2.31
C GLN A 497 -2.06 -30.54 -1.03
N ASN A 498 -0.79 -30.57 -0.69
CA ASN A 498 -0.27 -29.82 0.44
C ASN A 498 -0.31 -28.32 0.18
N ILE A 499 -0.46 -27.58 1.26
CA ILE A 499 -0.44 -26.10 1.29
C ILE A 499 0.97 -25.67 1.68
N ILE A 500 1.47 -24.61 1.05
CA ILE A 500 2.75 -24.02 1.44
C ILE A 500 2.50 -22.85 2.37
N GLY A 501 3.09 -22.90 3.56
CA GLY A 501 3.00 -21.85 4.56
C GLY A 501 4.28 -21.02 4.64
N TYR A 502 4.15 -19.71 4.85
CA TYR A 502 5.22 -18.77 5.17
C TYR A 502 4.82 -17.87 6.33
N TYR A 503 5.81 -17.33 7.03
CA TYR A 503 5.58 -16.34 8.08
C TYR A 503 6.41 -15.08 7.85
N VAL A 504 5.74 -14.00 7.56
CA VAL A 504 6.30 -12.65 7.54
C VAL A 504 6.23 -12.10 8.95
N GLU A 505 7.25 -12.38 9.77
CA GLU A 505 7.30 -11.95 11.16
C GLU A 505 7.45 -10.44 11.29
N ASP A 506 8.33 -9.86 10.45
CA ASP A 506 8.61 -8.43 10.41
C ASP A 506 8.40 -7.90 8.99
N ASP A 507 7.68 -6.82 8.87
CA ASP A 507 7.45 -6.08 7.62
C ASP A 507 8.41 -4.89 7.45
N GLY A 508 9.36 -4.71 8.37
CA GLY A 508 10.32 -3.60 8.37
C GLY A 508 9.71 -2.23 8.71
N LEU A 509 8.40 -2.18 8.98
CA LEU A 509 7.69 -0.94 9.30
C LEU A 509 7.64 -0.69 10.81
N GLU A 510 7.50 0.57 11.19
CA GLU A 510 7.33 0.98 12.58
C GLU A 510 5.89 1.43 12.85
N THR A 511 5.39 1.14 14.06
CA THR A 511 4.06 1.62 14.47
C THR A 511 4.15 3.06 14.97
N VAL A 512 3.61 3.99 14.20
CA VAL A 512 3.50 5.39 14.57
C VAL A 512 2.14 5.67 15.20
N LYS A 513 2.14 6.35 16.35
CA LYS A 513 0.90 6.66 17.08
C LYS A 513 -0.12 7.39 16.19
N ASN A 514 -1.30 6.81 16.03
CA ASN A 514 -2.43 7.28 15.22
C ASN A 514 -2.20 7.34 13.69
N GLN A 515 -1.07 6.87 13.21
CA GLN A 515 -0.77 6.81 11.76
C GLN A 515 -0.67 5.36 11.24
N GLY A 516 -0.75 4.37 12.16
CA GLY A 516 -0.59 2.96 11.82
C GLY A 516 0.87 2.59 11.56
N ARG A 517 1.07 1.56 10.74
CA ARG A 517 2.40 1.09 10.33
C ARG A 517 2.97 2.01 9.25
N GLN A 518 4.20 2.49 9.43
CA GLN A 518 4.88 3.42 8.53
C GLN A 518 6.27 2.90 8.16
N ASP A 519 6.62 2.98 6.90
CA ASP A 519 7.96 2.66 6.41
C ASP A 519 8.91 3.84 6.58
N ILE A 520 9.31 4.10 7.83
CA ILE A 520 10.19 5.23 8.19
C ILE A 520 11.61 5.02 7.66
N LYS A 521 12.00 3.76 7.46
CA LYS A 521 13.37 3.38 7.07
C LYS A 521 13.51 3.02 5.60
N ASP A 522 12.47 3.24 4.80
CA ASP A 522 12.40 2.85 3.37
C ASP A 522 12.82 1.37 3.13
N LYS A 523 12.36 0.45 3.99
CA LYS A 523 12.73 -0.98 3.93
C LYS A 523 11.70 -1.87 3.27
N TRP A 524 10.45 -1.40 3.17
CA TRP A 524 9.36 -2.26 2.71
C TRP A 524 9.59 -2.80 1.30
N GLN A 525 10.10 -1.97 0.39
CA GLN A 525 10.33 -2.40 -0.99
C GLN A 525 11.24 -3.63 -1.07
N ASP A 526 12.34 -3.63 -0.31
CA ASP A 526 13.29 -4.76 -0.27
C ASP A 526 12.65 -6.01 0.36
N PHE A 527 11.82 -5.83 1.40
CA PHE A 527 11.08 -6.91 2.05
C PHE A 527 10.03 -7.50 1.10
N GLU A 528 9.26 -6.65 0.44
CA GLU A 528 8.24 -7.06 -0.52
C GLU A 528 8.86 -7.83 -1.69
N ASP A 529 9.94 -7.32 -2.28
CA ASP A 529 10.66 -7.98 -3.38
C ASP A 529 11.19 -9.35 -2.97
N TYR A 530 11.75 -9.44 -1.77
CA TYR A 530 12.24 -10.69 -1.22
C TYR A 530 11.11 -11.72 -1.03
N TRP A 531 10.02 -11.35 -0.34
CA TRP A 531 8.95 -12.27 -0.01
C TRP A 531 8.16 -12.71 -1.25
N VAL A 532 7.85 -11.79 -2.15
CA VAL A 532 7.19 -12.12 -3.43
C VAL A 532 8.02 -13.16 -4.19
N LYS A 533 9.32 -12.95 -4.30
CA LYS A 533 10.21 -13.90 -4.98
C LYS A 533 10.26 -15.24 -4.28
N ALA A 534 10.48 -15.27 -2.96
CA ALA A 534 10.58 -16.53 -2.20
C ALA A 534 9.31 -17.37 -2.30
N ILE A 535 8.14 -16.72 -2.26
CA ILE A 535 6.84 -17.40 -2.34
C ILE A 535 6.59 -17.92 -3.76
N HIS A 536 6.90 -17.14 -4.80
CA HIS A 536 6.74 -17.57 -6.20
C HIS A 536 7.68 -18.72 -6.57
N ASP A 537 8.92 -18.65 -6.13
CA ASP A 537 9.90 -19.71 -6.37
C ASP A 537 9.59 -20.97 -5.53
N GLY A 538 8.74 -20.88 -4.51
CA GLY A 538 8.37 -21.97 -3.62
C GLY A 538 9.53 -22.53 -2.79
N VAL A 539 10.56 -21.71 -2.56
CA VAL A 539 11.81 -22.10 -1.90
C VAL A 539 11.78 -21.81 -0.40
N ASP A 540 12.73 -22.40 0.31
CA ASP A 540 12.96 -22.08 1.71
C ASP A 540 13.43 -20.63 1.83
N ASP A 541 12.79 -19.90 2.73
CA ASP A 541 13.12 -18.48 2.96
C ASP A 541 14.32 -18.36 3.93
N ARG A 542 15.00 -17.21 3.90
CA ARG A 542 16.18 -16.94 4.75
C ARG A 542 15.89 -16.92 6.26
N PHE A 543 14.61 -16.94 6.64
CA PHE A 543 14.17 -16.92 8.03
C PHE A 543 13.68 -18.31 8.49
N ASP A 544 13.77 -19.32 7.62
CA ASP A 544 13.37 -20.71 7.89
C ASP A 544 11.91 -20.84 8.33
N THR A 545 11.02 -20.06 7.71
CA THR A 545 9.61 -20.03 8.06
C THR A 545 8.73 -20.91 7.18
N ARG A 546 9.26 -21.40 6.06
CA ARG A 546 8.50 -22.21 5.11
C ARG A 546 8.03 -23.53 5.72
N GLN A 547 6.75 -23.83 5.55
CA GLN A 547 6.12 -25.06 6.02
C GLN A 547 5.35 -25.76 4.91
N VAL A 548 5.36 -27.08 4.93
CA VAL A 548 4.45 -27.92 4.12
C VAL A 548 3.32 -28.37 5.04
N ILE A 549 2.09 -27.92 4.76
CA ILE A 549 0.91 -28.12 5.60
C ILE A 549 0.00 -29.14 4.92
N ASP A 550 -0.31 -30.24 5.61
CA ASP A 550 -1.33 -31.20 5.16
C ASP A 550 -2.73 -30.60 5.40
N PRO A 551 -3.54 -30.37 4.34
CA PRO A 551 -4.85 -29.76 4.48
C PRO A 551 -5.85 -30.62 5.29
N ARG A 552 -5.54 -31.92 5.49
CA ARG A 552 -6.36 -32.80 6.33
C ARG A 552 -6.16 -32.54 7.83
N GLU A 553 -4.97 -32.06 8.20
CA GLU A 553 -4.60 -31.77 9.59
C GLU A 553 -4.84 -30.31 9.92
N HIS A 554 -4.30 -29.38 9.11
CA HIS A 554 -4.33 -27.95 9.37
C HIS A 554 -4.71 -27.12 8.14
N LEU A 555 -5.39 -26.00 8.41
CA LEU A 555 -5.72 -24.96 7.41
C LEU A 555 -5.22 -23.58 7.88
N SER A 556 -4.16 -23.57 8.67
CA SER A 556 -3.49 -22.36 9.17
C SER A 556 -1.99 -22.60 9.27
N TYR A 557 -1.21 -21.54 9.27
CA TYR A 557 0.21 -21.60 9.56
C TYR A 557 0.41 -22.09 11.00
N GLN A 558 1.29 -23.07 11.19
CA GLN A 558 1.58 -23.63 12.50
C GLN A 558 2.80 -22.93 13.08
N MET A 559 2.59 -22.08 14.07
CA MET A 559 3.70 -21.42 14.76
C MET A 559 4.61 -22.45 15.40
N PRO A 560 5.94 -22.36 15.16
CA PRO A 560 6.89 -23.20 15.88
C PRO A 560 6.66 -23.05 17.39
N GLN A 561 6.61 -24.18 18.08
CA GLN A 561 6.60 -24.11 19.53
C GLN A 561 7.92 -23.48 19.96
N LYS A 562 7.85 -22.30 20.58
CA LYS A 562 9.05 -21.74 21.21
C LYS A 562 9.56 -22.75 22.22
N PRO A 563 10.86 -23.05 22.25
CA PRO A 563 11.43 -23.84 23.32
C PRO A 563 10.96 -23.26 24.64
N PHE A 564 10.59 -24.12 25.57
CA PHE A 564 10.22 -23.66 26.92
C PHE A 564 11.48 -23.03 27.55
N GLU A 565 11.50 -21.73 27.62
CA GLU A 565 12.53 -20.98 28.33
C GLU A 565 12.17 -20.93 29.80
N VAL A 566 13.06 -21.47 30.63
CA VAL A 566 12.91 -21.45 32.07
C VAL A 566 13.76 -20.30 32.59
N PHE A 567 13.11 -19.32 33.18
CA PHE A 567 13.79 -18.20 33.83
C PHE A 567 13.98 -18.49 35.31
N GLU A 568 14.92 -17.83 35.96
CA GLU A 568 15.17 -17.95 37.39
C GLU A 568 13.92 -17.62 38.19
N GLU A 569 13.13 -16.66 37.75
CA GLU A 569 11.86 -16.28 38.35
C GLU A 569 10.82 -17.45 38.39
N ASP A 570 10.83 -18.33 37.39
CA ASP A 570 9.92 -19.49 37.35
C ASP A 570 10.28 -20.48 38.42
N PHE A 571 11.56 -20.67 38.72
CA PHE A 571 12.03 -21.51 39.83
C PHE A 571 11.67 -20.89 41.16
N ILE A 572 11.95 -19.60 41.34
CA ILE A 572 11.62 -18.88 42.58
C ILE A 572 10.12 -18.93 42.83
N LYS A 573 9.30 -18.70 41.80
CA LYS A 573 7.87 -18.80 41.88
C LYS A 573 7.41 -20.21 42.27
N THR A 574 7.94 -21.23 41.60
CA THR A 574 7.57 -22.63 41.85
C THR A 574 7.95 -23.05 43.27
N LEU A 575 9.16 -22.69 43.73
CA LEU A 575 9.60 -22.93 45.10
C LEU A 575 8.73 -22.21 46.13
N THR A 576 8.39 -20.98 45.86
CA THR A 576 7.53 -20.15 46.76
C THR A 576 6.12 -20.76 46.83
N ASP A 577 5.52 -21.12 45.70
CA ASP A 577 4.20 -21.77 45.66
C ASP A 577 4.22 -23.13 46.36
N TYR A 578 5.31 -23.90 46.21
CA TYR A 578 5.49 -25.18 46.91
C TYR A 578 5.59 -25.01 48.44
N GLU A 579 6.40 -24.05 48.90
CA GLU A 579 6.54 -23.74 50.31
C GLU A 579 5.23 -23.21 50.93
N MET A 580 4.48 -22.39 50.19
CA MET A 580 3.16 -21.93 50.60
C MET A 580 2.19 -23.09 50.73
N TYR A 581 2.15 -24.00 49.74
CA TYR A 581 1.33 -25.21 49.81
C TYR A 581 1.64 -26.07 51.04
N HIS A 582 2.93 -26.30 51.31
CA HIS A 582 3.37 -27.07 52.48
C HIS A 582 2.97 -26.41 53.81
N ARG A 583 2.84 -25.11 53.86
CA ARG A 583 2.41 -24.34 55.01
C ARG A 583 0.90 -24.12 55.07
N GLY A 584 0.16 -24.65 54.12
CA GLY A 584 -1.29 -24.47 54.04
C GLY A 584 -1.73 -23.04 53.73
N ILE A 585 -0.85 -22.26 53.05
CA ILE A 585 -1.10 -20.87 52.66
C ILE A 585 -1.60 -20.86 51.22
N ASP A 586 -2.75 -20.23 50.98
CA ASP A 586 -3.25 -19.99 49.63
C ASP A 586 -2.42 -18.85 48.99
N PRO A 587 -1.65 -19.12 47.87
CA PRO A 587 -0.81 -18.12 47.22
C PRO A 587 -1.58 -16.87 46.75
N LYS A 588 -2.85 -17.05 46.34
CA LYS A 588 -3.67 -15.94 45.86
C LYS A 588 -4.07 -15.01 47.01
N GLN A 589 -4.54 -15.57 48.11
CA GLN A 589 -4.88 -14.80 49.30
C GLN A 589 -3.65 -14.12 49.92
N PHE A 590 -2.51 -14.80 49.91
CA PHE A 590 -1.25 -14.25 50.40
C PHE A 590 -0.80 -13.05 49.57
N ASN A 591 -0.82 -13.17 48.23
CA ASN A 591 -0.44 -12.06 47.34
C ASN A 591 -1.40 -10.87 47.44
N GLU A 592 -2.72 -11.12 47.55
CA GLU A 592 -3.71 -10.06 47.73
C GLU A 592 -3.50 -9.34 49.09
N ALA A 593 -3.17 -10.08 50.15
CA ALA A 593 -2.89 -9.52 51.47
C ALA A 593 -1.59 -8.69 51.47
N ILE A 594 -0.52 -9.19 50.85
CA ILE A 594 0.73 -8.45 50.73
C ILE A 594 0.55 -7.17 49.89
N LEU A 595 -0.05 -7.25 48.70
CA LEU A 595 -0.30 -6.10 47.87
C LEU A 595 -1.14 -5.04 48.57
N SER A 596 -2.20 -5.45 49.25
CA SER A 596 -3.04 -4.54 50.00
C SER A 596 -2.26 -3.85 51.14
N ASN A 597 -1.50 -4.61 51.94
CA ASN A 597 -0.74 -4.05 53.05
C ASN A 597 0.44 -3.21 52.59
N VAL A 598 1.19 -3.62 51.55
CA VAL A 598 2.34 -2.88 51.03
C VAL A 598 1.91 -1.60 50.36
N LEU A 599 0.83 -1.62 49.56
CA LEU A 599 0.38 -0.44 48.80
C LEU A 599 -0.42 0.58 49.65
N TYR A 600 -1.17 0.12 50.65
CA TYR A 600 -2.12 0.99 51.34
C TYR A 600 -1.82 1.18 52.85
N ASN A 601 -1.05 0.29 53.49
CA ASN A 601 -0.82 0.30 54.91
C ASN A 601 0.66 0.28 55.33
N SER A 602 1.59 0.60 54.43
CA SER A 602 3.02 0.58 54.74
C SER A 602 3.75 1.84 54.29
N GLU A 603 4.80 2.19 55.05
CA GLU A 603 5.85 3.09 54.60
C GLU A 603 6.99 2.27 53.98
N VAL A 604 7.29 2.51 52.74
CA VAL A 604 8.38 1.85 52.00
C VAL A 604 9.53 2.82 51.85
N THR A 605 10.69 2.48 52.42
CA THR A 605 11.95 3.25 52.29
C THR A 605 13.01 2.34 51.69
N GLN A 606 13.76 2.86 50.72
CA GLN A 606 14.92 2.18 50.14
C GLN A 606 16.19 2.87 50.58
N GLU A 607 17.08 2.11 51.25
CA GLU A 607 18.42 2.55 51.62
C GLU A 607 19.43 1.59 50.97
N ASP A 608 20.24 2.11 50.06
CA ASP A 608 21.15 1.32 49.23
C ASP A 608 20.43 0.10 48.56
N ASP A 609 20.91 -1.10 48.77
CA ASP A 609 20.30 -2.35 48.24
C ASP A 609 19.25 -2.97 49.15
N THR A 610 18.80 -2.26 50.21
CA THR A 610 17.86 -2.79 51.20
C THR A 610 16.51 -2.06 51.09
N LEU A 611 15.43 -2.83 50.91
CA LEU A 611 14.07 -2.32 50.96
C LEU A 611 13.49 -2.53 52.36
N ASN A 612 13.21 -1.44 53.04
CA ASN A 612 12.56 -1.46 54.35
C ASN A 612 11.06 -1.20 54.21
N ILE A 613 10.24 -2.19 54.59
CA ILE A 613 8.79 -2.07 54.55
C ILE A 613 8.28 -2.06 55.99
N LYS A 614 7.71 -0.93 56.41
CA LYS A 614 7.12 -0.78 57.73
C LYS A 614 5.60 -0.84 57.61
N ILE A 615 5.01 -1.95 58.06
CA ILE A 615 3.57 -2.17 58.02
C ILE A 615 2.97 -1.64 59.30
N SER A 616 2.00 -0.74 59.18
CA SER A 616 1.20 -0.29 60.35
C SER A 616 0.11 -1.33 60.61
N VAL A 617 0.14 -1.97 61.76
CA VAL A 617 -0.85 -2.98 62.20
C VAL A 617 -2.07 -2.30 62.80
#